data_1514ff3f93585d7bdd22bd2618090179
#
_entry.id   1514ff3f93585d7bdd22bd2618090179
#
_cell.length_a   1.000
_cell.length_b   1.000
_cell.length_c   1.000
_cell.angle_alpha   90.00
_cell.angle_beta   90.00
_cell.angle_gamma   90.00
#
_symmetry.space_group_name_H-M   'P 1'
#
loop_
_entity.id
_entity.type
_entity.pdbx_description
1 polymer ?
#
loop_
_entity_poly.entity_id
_entity_poly.type
_entity_poly.pdbx_seq_one_letter_code
_entity_poly.pdbx_strand_id
1 'polypeptide(L)'
;MPRGVIVVDHGSRREASNQAFETFVQQFSRRSGFDIVEPAHMEIAEPTIAQAFKRCVERGATAVVGCPFFLLPGRHWSQDIPQFTADAGNAFPEVPFYVAAPIGGHRLLVDLLTERIEHCDRRRSGEFSECDVCQGQGGCISPHFPAEPTELDH
;
A
#
# COMPACT_ATOMS: atom_id res chain seq x y z
N MET A 1 -13.23 -21.90 1.24
CA MET A 1 -13.68 -21.23 0.02
C MET A 1 -12.69 -20.11 -0.29
N PRO A 2 -12.14 -20.02 -1.51
CA PRO A 2 -11.13 -19.05 -1.87
C PRO A 2 -11.73 -17.62 -1.85
N ARG A 3 -11.04 -16.72 -1.15
CA ARG A 3 -11.40 -15.30 -1.07
C ARG A 3 -10.50 -14.50 -1.98
N GLY A 4 -11.07 -13.67 -2.85
CA GLY A 4 -10.35 -12.65 -3.59
C GLY A 4 -10.13 -11.41 -2.72
N VAL A 5 -8.90 -10.93 -2.70
CA VAL A 5 -8.51 -9.69 -2.00
C VAL A 5 -8.05 -8.68 -3.04
N ILE A 6 -8.71 -7.54 -3.09
CA ILE A 6 -8.32 -6.42 -3.95
C ILE A 6 -7.70 -5.35 -3.05
N VAL A 7 -6.41 -5.11 -3.17
CA VAL A 7 -5.76 -4.00 -2.47
C VAL A 7 -5.84 -2.77 -3.35
N VAL A 8 -6.40 -1.68 -2.82
CA VAL A 8 -6.79 -0.50 -3.61
C VAL A 8 -6.05 0.73 -3.10
N ASP A 9 -5.27 1.37 -3.95
CA ASP A 9 -4.74 2.71 -3.71
C ASP A 9 -5.46 3.78 -4.57
N HIS A 10 -5.02 5.03 -4.50
CA HIS A 10 -5.60 6.10 -5.32
C HIS A 10 -5.21 5.97 -6.81
N GLY A 11 -4.05 5.45 -7.09
CA GLY A 11 -3.41 5.53 -8.40
C GLY A 11 -2.60 6.82 -8.59
N SER A 12 -1.67 6.80 -9.49
CA SER A 12 -0.74 7.90 -9.78
C SER A 12 -0.56 8.09 -11.27
N ARG A 13 -0.28 9.33 -11.69
CA ARG A 13 0.21 9.63 -13.04
C ARG A 13 1.67 9.19 -13.25
N ARG A 14 2.37 8.90 -12.16
CA ARG A 14 3.75 8.41 -12.19
C ARG A 14 3.73 6.89 -12.20
N GLU A 15 4.12 6.31 -13.32
CA GLU A 15 4.19 4.85 -13.51
C GLU A 15 5.03 4.16 -12.42
N ALA A 16 6.17 4.73 -12.07
CA ALA A 16 7.03 4.19 -11.02
C ALA A 16 6.31 4.05 -9.65
N SER A 17 5.36 4.94 -9.34
CA SER A 17 4.57 4.88 -8.12
C SER A 17 3.56 3.72 -8.16
N ASN A 18 2.92 3.51 -9.31
CA ASN A 18 1.99 2.40 -9.52
C ASN A 18 2.73 1.07 -9.43
N GLN A 19 3.89 0.94 -10.08
CA GLN A 19 4.73 -0.26 -10.01
C GLN A 19 5.21 -0.57 -8.58
N ALA A 20 5.58 0.45 -7.82
CA ALA A 20 5.96 0.28 -6.41
C ALA A 20 4.79 -0.26 -5.57
N PHE A 21 3.59 0.26 -5.79
CA PHE A 21 2.37 -0.25 -5.14
C PHE A 21 2.07 -1.70 -5.56
N GLU A 22 2.12 -2.02 -6.83
CA GLU A 22 1.90 -3.39 -7.32
C GLU A 22 2.94 -4.36 -6.75
N THR A 23 4.20 -3.95 -6.65
CA THR A 23 5.27 -4.72 -6.01
C THR A 23 4.95 -4.99 -4.54
N PHE A 24 4.46 -3.99 -3.81
CA PHE A 24 4.00 -4.16 -2.44
C PHE A 24 2.84 -5.17 -2.35
N VAL A 25 1.85 -5.08 -3.24
CA VAL A 25 0.72 -6.02 -3.27
C VAL A 25 1.19 -7.46 -3.55
N GLN A 26 2.18 -7.66 -4.42
CA GLN A 26 2.79 -8.96 -4.64
C GLN A 26 3.50 -9.50 -3.37
N GLN A 27 4.20 -8.64 -2.63
CA GLN A 27 4.81 -9.04 -1.35
C GLN A 27 3.73 -9.40 -0.31
N PHE A 28 2.66 -8.63 -0.24
CA PHE A 28 1.51 -8.93 0.60
C PHE A 28 0.90 -10.29 0.24
N SER A 29 0.66 -10.57 -1.04
CA SER A 29 0.14 -11.85 -1.53
C SER A 29 0.98 -13.02 -1.04
N ARG A 30 2.32 -12.92 -1.13
CA ARG A 30 3.23 -14.00 -0.72
C ARG A 30 3.24 -14.26 0.78
N ARG A 31 2.92 -13.26 1.60
CA ARG A 31 3.04 -13.32 3.07
C ARG A 31 1.72 -13.46 3.80
N SER A 32 0.60 -13.04 3.18
CA SER A 32 -0.70 -12.96 3.84
C SER A 32 -1.45 -14.29 3.97
N GLY A 33 -1.06 -15.31 3.17
CA GLY A 33 -1.77 -16.58 3.10
C GLY A 33 -3.08 -16.52 2.31
N PHE A 34 -3.38 -15.41 1.63
CA PHE A 34 -4.50 -15.34 0.68
C PHE A 34 -4.07 -15.84 -0.70
N ASP A 35 -4.82 -16.80 -1.26
CA ASP A 35 -4.50 -17.41 -2.56
C ASP A 35 -4.73 -16.48 -3.75
N ILE A 36 -5.71 -15.58 -3.62
CA ILE A 36 -6.12 -14.65 -4.68
C ILE A 36 -5.99 -13.24 -4.18
N VAL A 37 -4.96 -12.53 -4.63
CA VAL A 37 -4.72 -11.12 -4.33
C VAL A 37 -4.47 -10.38 -5.64
N GLU A 38 -5.16 -9.25 -5.82
CA GLU A 38 -5.05 -8.38 -6.99
C GLU A 38 -4.81 -6.94 -6.55
N PRO A 39 -3.93 -6.19 -7.22
CA PRO A 39 -3.84 -4.75 -7.06
C PRO A 39 -4.98 -4.06 -7.81
N ALA A 40 -5.38 -2.89 -7.35
CA ALA A 40 -6.24 -1.98 -8.09
C ALA A 40 -5.93 -0.53 -7.78
N HIS A 41 -6.13 0.32 -8.76
CA HIS A 41 -6.10 1.77 -8.60
C HIS A 41 -7.52 2.31 -8.65
N MET A 42 -7.86 3.20 -7.72
CA MET A 42 -9.20 3.79 -7.66
C MET A 42 -9.47 4.67 -8.88
N GLU A 43 -8.45 5.44 -9.29
CA GLU A 43 -8.50 6.39 -10.40
C GLU A 43 -7.16 6.42 -11.16
N ILE A 44 -7.10 7.11 -12.29
CA ILE A 44 -5.89 7.54 -13.01
C ILE A 44 -5.12 6.40 -13.70
N ALA A 45 -5.04 5.22 -13.09
CA ALA A 45 -4.22 4.11 -13.57
C ALA A 45 -5.00 2.79 -13.64
N GLU A 46 -4.45 1.82 -14.34
CA GLU A 46 -4.91 0.44 -14.37
C GLU A 46 -3.95 -0.46 -13.56
N PRO A 47 -4.45 -1.60 -13.02
CA PRO A 47 -5.81 -2.10 -13.14
C PRO A 47 -6.83 -1.33 -12.28
N THR A 48 -8.03 -1.16 -12.82
CA THR A 48 -9.17 -0.61 -12.07
C THR A 48 -9.74 -1.64 -11.08
N ILE A 49 -10.59 -1.17 -10.14
CA ILE A 49 -11.31 -2.06 -9.21
C ILE A 49 -12.15 -3.10 -9.98
N ALA A 50 -12.82 -2.68 -11.06
CA ALA A 50 -13.62 -3.61 -11.89
C ALA A 50 -12.75 -4.69 -12.55
N GLN A 51 -11.59 -4.34 -13.07
CA GLN A 51 -10.66 -5.30 -13.67
C GLN A 51 -10.11 -6.28 -12.61
N ALA A 52 -9.76 -5.78 -11.43
CA ALA A 52 -9.26 -6.62 -10.35
C ALA A 52 -10.36 -7.56 -9.81
N PHE A 53 -11.60 -7.07 -9.68
CA PHE A 53 -12.74 -7.89 -9.27
C PHE A 53 -12.95 -9.05 -10.25
N LYS A 54 -13.00 -8.75 -11.55
CA LYS A 54 -13.10 -9.77 -12.61
C LYS A 54 -11.98 -10.81 -12.50
N ARG A 55 -10.72 -10.39 -12.32
CA ARG A 55 -9.58 -11.30 -12.16
C ARG A 55 -9.73 -12.21 -10.93
N CYS A 56 -10.23 -11.66 -9.81
CA CYS A 56 -10.50 -12.46 -8.62
C CYS A 56 -11.51 -13.58 -8.93
N VAL A 57 -12.60 -13.25 -9.62
CA VAL A 57 -13.63 -14.23 -10.00
C VAL A 57 -13.08 -15.28 -10.99
N GLU A 58 -12.35 -14.85 -12.00
CA GLU A 58 -11.70 -15.75 -12.98
C GLU A 58 -10.69 -16.72 -12.34
N ARG A 59 -10.07 -16.32 -11.23
CA ARG A 59 -9.19 -17.14 -10.40
C ARG A 59 -9.94 -18.03 -9.40
N GLY A 60 -11.28 -18.01 -9.42
CA GLY A 60 -12.12 -18.87 -8.62
C GLY A 60 -12.50 -18.32 -7.25
N ALA A 61 -12.41 -17.00 -7.03
CA ALA A 61 -12.89 -16.40 -5.80
C ALA A 61 -14.41 -16.59 -5.65
N THR A 62 -14.83 -17.07 -4.48
CA THR A 62 -16.24 -17.23 -4.12
C THR A 62 -16.77 -16.08 -3.28
N ALA A 63 -15.90 -15.18 -2.87
CA ALA A 63 -16.20 -13.90 -2.23
C ALA A 63 -15.04 -12.93 -2.49
N VAL A 64 -15.32 -11.63 -2.55
CA VAL A 64 -14.31 -10.59 -2.79
C VAL A 64 -14.31 -9.58 -1.65
N VAL A 65 -13.10 -9.15 -1.24
CA VAL A 65 -12.94 -8.05 -0.29
C VAL A 65 -12.10 -6.93 -0.92
N GLY A 66 -12.65 -5.73 -0.96
CA GLY A 66 -11.91 -4.50 -1.25
C GLY A 66 -11.14 -4.04 -0.02
N CYS A 67 -9.83 -3.89 -0.13
CA CYS A 67 -8.93 -3.54 0.95
C CYS A 67 -8.31 -2.16 0.68
N PRO A 68 -8.84 -1.07 1.26
CA PRO A 68 -8.34 0.28 1.00
C PRO A 68 -6.92 0.48 1.56
N PHE A 69 -5.97 0.79 0.69
CA PHE A 69 -4.60 1.14 1.08
C PHE A 69 -4.50 2.66 1.34
N PHE A 70 -5.27 3.11 2.35
CA PHE A 70 -5.35 4.51 2.75
C PHE A 70 -5.05 4.65 4.23
N LEU A 71 -4.26 5.65 4.58
CA LEU A 71 -3.83 5.86 5.97
C LEU A 71 -4.97 6.32 6.87
N LEU A 72 -5.80 7.22 6.39
CA LEU A 72 -6.85 7.83 7.21
C LEU A 72 -8.23 7.65 6.57
N PRO A 73 -9.30 7.57 7.39
CA PRO A 73 -10.65 7.60 6.92
C PRO A 73 -10.94 8.88 6.13
N GLY A 74 -11.66 8.76 5.03
CA GLY A 74 -12.04 9.88 4.18
C GLY A 74 -13.10 9.47 3.17
N ARG A 75 -13.47 10.41 2.30
CA ARG A 75 -14.51 10.21 1.29
C ARG A 75 -14.22 8.99 0.39
N HIS A 76 -12.98 8.83 -0.04
CA HIS A 76 -12.60 7.71 -0.91
C HIS A 76 -12.90 6.36 -0.27
N TRP A 77 -12.58 6.20 1.03
CA TRP A 77 -12.90 4.98 1.74
C TRP A 77 -14.40 4.81 2.02
N SER A 78 -15.09 5.89 2.43
CA SER A 78 -16.48 5.78 2.90
C SER A 78 -17.51 5.78 1.79
N GLN A 79 -17.18 6.26 0.59
CA GLN A 79 -18.10 6.44 -0.52
C GLN A 79 -17.57 5.82 -1.83
N ASP A 80 -16.41 6.25 -2.30
CA ASP A 80 -15.95 5.96 -3.66
C ASP A 80 -15.57 4.47 -3.82
N ILE A 81 -14.75 3.91 -2.93
CA ILE A 81 -14.33 2.50 -3.01
C ILE A 81 -15.52 1.55 -2.80
N PRO A 82 -16.42 1.74 -1.81
CA PRO A 82 -17.64 0.95 -1.72
C PRO A 82 -18.49 0.99 -2.98
N GLN A 83 -18.66 2.18 -3.57
CA GLN A 83 -19.44 2.33 -4.80
C GLN A 83 -18.79 1.60 -5.98
N PHE A 84 -17.49 1.82 -6.22
CA PHE A 84 -16.78 1.14 -7.32
C PHE A 84 -16.74 -0.38 -7.14
N THR A 85 -16.64 -0.85 -5.90
CA THR A 85 -16.70 -2.29 -5.60
C THR A 85 -18.09 -2.84 -5.86
N ALA A 86 -19.15 -2.10 -5.50
CA ALA A 86 -20.53 -2.47 -5.79
C ALA A 86 -20.82 -2.51 -7.28
N ASP A 87 -20.35 -1.49 -8.03
CA ASP A 87 -20.51 -1.43 -9.48
C ASP A 87 -19.82 -2.60 -10.17
N ALA A 88 -18.61 -2.96 -9.71
CA ALA A 88 -17.91 -4.14 -10.20
C ALA A 88 -18.64 -5.45 -9.85
N GLY A 89 -19.17 -5.56 -8.64
CA GLY A 89 -19.91 -6.73 -8.16
C GLY A 89 -21.22 -6.98 -8.90
N ASN A 90 -21.84 -5.94 -9.46
CA ASN A 90 -23.08 -6.08 -10.25
C ASN A 90 -22.93 -7.01 -11.46
N ALA A 91 -21.72 -7.16 -11.98
CA ALA A 91 -21.42 -8.10 -13.06
C ALA A 91 -21.33 -9.56 -12.58
N PHE A 92 -21.26 -9.79 -11.27
CA PHE A 92 -21.07 -11.11 -10.64
C PHE A 92 -21.99 -11.27 -9.42
N PRO A 93 -23.32 -11.30 -9.63
CA PRO A 93 -24.31 -11.25 -8.53
C PRO A 93 -24.24 -12.43 -7.56
N GLU A 94 -23.61 -13.53 -7.97
CA GLU A 94 -23.39 -14.71 -7.15
C GLU A 94 -22.16 -14.62 -6.24
N VAL A 95 -21.31 -13.59 -6.42
CA VAL A 95 -20.08 -13.43 -5.65
C VAL A 95 -20.28 -12.30 -4.61
N PRO A 96 -20.50 -12.63 -3.34
CA PRO A 96 -20.63 -11.63 -2.28
C PRO A 96 -19.33 -10.85 -2.12
N PHE A 97 -19.45 -9.59 -1.76
CA PHE A 97 -18.32 -8.72 -1.52
C PHE A 97 -18.52 -7.80 -0.32
N TYR A 98 -17.44 -7.28 0.20
CA TYR A 98 -17.45 -6.19 1.18
C TYR A 98 -16.17 -5.36 1.07
N VAL A 99 -16.15 -4.21 1.73
CA VAL A 99 -14.97 -3.33 1.82
C VAL A 99 -14.49 -3.33 3.26
N ALA A 100 -13.21 -3.64 3.45
CA ALA A 100 -12.57 -3.62 4.75
C ALA A 100 -12.30 -2.18 5.23
N ALA A 101 -12.03 -2.03 6.51
CA ALA A 101 -11.56 -0.76 7.06
C ALA A 101 -10.21 -0.36 6.43
N PRO A 102 -9.92 0.95 6.29
CA PRO A 102 -8.62 1.44 5.84
C PRO A 102 -7.52 1.11 6.86
N ILE A 103 -6.26 1.29 6.47
CA ILE A 103 -5.10 1.03 7.34
C ILE A 103 -5.18 1.85 8.64
N GLY A 104 -5.48 3.11 8.54
CA GLY A 104 -5.53 4.24 9.48
C GLY A 104 -5.44 3.96 10.95
N GLY A 105 -4.92 4.81 11.77
CA GLY A 105 -4.98 4.79 13.25
C GLY A 105 -4.51 3.51 14.00
N HIS A 106 -4.07 2.47 13.29
CA HIS A 106 -3.69 1.22 13.90
C HIS A 106 -2.33 1.30 14.60
N ARG A 107 -2.17 0.62 15.75
CA ARG A 107 -0.91 0.62 16.53
C ARG A 107 0.33 0.25 15.69
N LEU A 108 0.21 -0.67 14.74
CA LEU A 108 1.31 -1.05 13.87
C LEU A 108 1.80 0.13 13.00
N LEU A 109 0.95 1.10 12.68
CA LEU A 109 1.36 2.29 11.95
C LEU A 109 2.15 3.23 12.86
N VAL A 110 1.81 3.31 14.14
CA VAL A 110 2.58 4.05 15.15
C VAL A 110 3.96 3.42 15.30
N ASP A 111 4.02 2.10 15.46
CA ASP A 111 5.28 1.35 15.57
C ASP A 111 6.15 1.56 14.32
N LEU A 112 5.55 1.49 13.12
CA LEU A 112 6.26 1.74 11.86
C LEU A 112 6.83 3.15 11.77
N LEU A 113 6.07 4.18 12.16
CA LEU A 113 6.57 5.55 12.15
C LEU A 113 7.73 5.74 13.11
N THR A 114 7.64 5.16 14.31
CA THR A 114 8.71 5.18 15.31
C THR A 114 9.98 4.51 14.75
N GLU A 115 9.85 3.32 14.19
CA GLU A 115 10.95 2.59 13.56
C GLU A 115 11.61 3.40 12.43
N ARG A 116 10.82 4.07 11.59
CA ARG A 116 11.35 4.93 10.51
C ARG A 116 12.16 6.09 11.04
N ILE A 117 11.70 6.76 12.10
CA ILE A 117 12.40 7.88 12.72
C ILE A 117 13.73 7.38 13.33
N GLU A 118 13.67 6.36 14.17
CA GLU A 118 14.88 5.78 14.81
C GLU A 118 15.90 5.29 13.79
N HIS A 119 15.43 4.70 12.67
CA HIS A 119 16.29 4.26 11.60
C HIS A 119 17.02 5.43 10.93
N CYS A 120 16.30 6.50 10.63
CA CYS A 120 16.90 7.70 10.05
C CYS A 120 17.87 8.39 11.02
N ASP A 121 17.56 8.42 12.32
CA ASP A 121 18.42 8.99 13.36
C ASP A 121 19.73 8.24 13.49
N ARG A 122 19.68 6.90 13.53
CA ARG A 122 20.91 6.05 13.55
C ARG A 122 21.79 6.29 12.33
N ARG A 123 21.14 6.46 11.16
CA ARG A 123 21.87 6.74 9.94
C ARG A 123 22.52 8.12 9.97
N ARG A 124 21.84 9.12 10.56
CA ARG A 124 22.37 10.47 10.74
C ARG A 124 23.57 10.49 11.70
N SER A 125 23.55 9.68 12.75
CA SER A 125 24.68 9.54 13.70
C SER A 125 25.88 8.77 13.18
N GLY A 126 25.87 8.35 11.92
CA GLY A 126 26.98 7.62 11.28
C GLY A 126 26.94 6.11 11.49
N GLU A 127 25.95 5.58 12.19
CA GLU A 127 25.69 4.15 12.20
C GLU A 127 25.20 3.70 10.82
N PHE A 128 25.88 2.71 10.26
CA PHE A 128 25.44 2.12 9.00
C PHE A 128 24.17 1.30 9.26
N SER A 129 23.05 1.71 8.65
CA SER A 129 21.84 0.93 8.61
C SER A 129 21.30 0.91 7.18
N GLU A 130 20.97 -0.26 6.69
CA GLU A 130 20.31 -0.41 5.41
C GLU A 130 18.87 0.12 5.52
N CYS A 131 18.49 0.98 4.61
CA CYS A 131 17.13 1.53 4.54
C CYS A 131 16.41 0.90 3.34
N ASP A 132 15.36 0.16 3.60
CA ASP A 132 14.54 -0.50 2.58
C ASP A 132 13.84 0.49 1.61
N VAL A 133 13.71 1.77 2.00
CA VAL A 133 13.16 2.83 1.17
C VAL A 133 14.25 3.52 0.34
N CYS A 134 15.39 3.84 0.95
CA CYS A 134 16.47 4.58 0.27
C CYS A 134 17.44 3.66 -0.48
N GLN A 135 17.43 2.38 -0.19
CA GLN A 135 18.24 1.38 -0.87
C GLN A 135 17.80 1.29 -2.34
N GLY A 136 18.71 1.49 -3.25
CA GLY A 136 18.41 1.53 -4.68
C GLY A 136 18.01 2.89 -5.25
N GLN A 137 17.87 3.92 -4.41
CA GLN A 137 17.59 5.30 -4.83
C GLN A 137 18.87 6.14 -5.02
N GLY A 138 20.04 5.52 -5.02
CA GLY A 138 21.31 6.25 -5.11
C GLY A 138 21.76 6.90 -3.81
N GLY A 139 21.10 6.61 -2.69
CA GLY A 139 21.40 7.14 -1.37
C GLY A 139 20.19 7.68 -0.63
N CYS A 140 20.41 8.21 0.56
CA CYS A 140 19.35 8.81 1.37
C CYS A 140 18.87 10.12 0.73
N ILE A 141 17.56 10.19 0.43
CA ILE A 141 16.92 11.39 -0.16
C ILE A 141 16.61 12.48 0.88
N SER A 142 16.75 12.17 2.17
CA SER A 142 16.59 13.18 3.20
C SER A 142 17.69 14.23 3.10
N PRO A 143 17.36 15.53 3.24
CA PRO A 143 18.38 16.57 3.26
C PRO A 143 19.39 16.24 4.36
N HIS A 144 20.67 16.32 4.03
CA HIS A 144 21.73 16.17 5.03
C HIS A 144 21.60 17.32 6.02
N PHE A 145 21.36 16.98 7.28
CA PHE A 145 21.63 17.95 8.33
C PHE A 145 23.13 18.29 8.25
N PRO A 146 23.51 19.56 8.31
CA PRO A 146 24.91 19.90 8.40
C PRO A 146 25.53 19.09 9.55
N ALA A 147 26.68 18.50 9.30
CA ALA A 147 27.45 17.87 10.38
C ALA A 147 27.56 18.91 11.51
N GLU A 148 27.36 18.46 12.76
CA GLU A 148 27.61 19.35 13.89
C GLU A 148 28.99 19.96 13.72
N PRO A 149 29.14 21.28 13.96
CA PRO A 149 30.46 21.90 13.86
C PRO A 149 31.40 21.12 14.77
N THR A 150 32.39 20.49 14.17
CA THR A 150 33.51 19.93 14.92
C THR A 150 34.00 21.01 15.87
N GLU A 151 33.96 20.72 17.18
CA GLU A 151 34.54 21.61 18.17
C GLU A 151 35.93 22.03 17.68
N LEU A 152 36.06 23.32 17.41
CA LEU A 152 37.34 23.89 17.05
C LEU A 152 38.27 23.70 18.24
N ASP A 153 39.32 22.94 18.03
CA ASP A 153 40.47 22.86 18.94
C ASP A 153 40.88 24.24 19.38
N HIS A 154 40.84 24.47 20.68
CA HIS A 154 41.43 25.64 21.36
C HIS A 154 42.86 25.35 21.76
#